data_0ceec42728a1a46b2fc4af02fce5bcfa
#
_entry.id   0ceec42728a1a46b2fc4af02fce5bcfa
#
_cell.length_a   1.000
_cell.length_b   1.000
_cell.length_c   1.000
_cell.angle_alpha   90.00
_cell.angle_beta   90.00
_cell.angle_gamma   90.00
#
_symmetry.space_group_name_H-M   'P 1'
#
loop_
_entity.id
_entity.type
_entity.pdbx_description
1 polymer ?
#
loop_
_entity_poly.entity_id
_entity_poly.type
_entity_poly.pdbx_seq_one_letter_code
_entity_poly.pdbx_strand_id
1 'polypeptide(L)'
;NYSEYIYGIDPLAAEYVVMENTGNAKLSLFGIFREKSGIFATVEDGASLCYLSAGVSGKINDYNYVYPTFTLRGNDKLSMFGTTGNEADLPIVEKNFYDSDLCVKYTLFTEENSSYAGAANYYRERLISEGVLTAKKEENHIRFYYDVLGGVDMYKHFLGTKYNGLYAMTTFDEAEEI
;
A
#
# COMPACT_ATOMS: atom_id res chain seq x y z
N ASN A 1 17.65 -2.48 3.48
CA ASN A 1 16.86 -1.38 2.92
C ASN A 1 15.44 -1.88 2.75
N TYR A 2 14.49 -1.02 3.03
CA TYR A 2 13.07 -1.24 2.90
C TYR A 2 12.52 -0.21 1.91
N SER A 3 11.69 -0.62 0.99
CA SER A 3 10.98 0.27 0.07
C SER A 3 9.68 -0.39 -0.35
N GLU A 4 8.56 0.09 0.19
CA GLU A 4 7.24 -0.50 -0.01
C GLU A 4 6.18 0.57 -0.22
N TYR A 5 5.24 0.32 -1.11
CA TYR A 5 4.07 1.17 -1.27
C TYR A 5 3.16 1.09 -0.05
N ILE A 6 2.59 2.21 0.32
CA ILE A 6 1.50 2.24 1.29
C ILE A 6 0.30 1.54 0.65
N TYR A 7 -0.32 0.63 1.39
CA TYR A 7 -1.40 -0.28 0.95
C TYR A 7 -0.97 -1.36 -0.07
N GLY A 8 0.31 -1.42 -0.45
CA GLY A 8 0.83 -2.41 -1.40
C GLY A 8 0.62 -2.03 -2.86
N ILE A 9 0.74 -3.02 -3.72
CA ILE A 9 0.53 -2.90 -5.17
C ILE A 9 -0.78 -3.61 -5.49
N ASP A 10 -1.56 -3.04 -6.41
CA ASP A 10 -2.77 -3.71 -6.91
C ASP A 10 -2.37 -5.05 -7.56
N PRO A 11 -2.87 -6.17 -7.04
CA PRO A 11 -2.54 -7.49 -7.57
C PRO A 11 -2.99 -7.69 -9.02
N LEU A 12 -3.97 -6.92 -9.49
CA LEU A 12 -4.47 -6.98 -10.86
C LEU A 12 -3.60 -6.18 -11.85
N ALA A 13 -2.87 -5.20 -11.34
CA ALA A 13 -1.94 -4.40 -12.14
C ALA A 13 -0.56 -5.06 -12.28
N ALA A 14 -0.26 -6.08 -11.48
CA ALA A 14 1.04 -6.73 -11.46
C ALA A 14 1.04 -7.99 -12.33
N GLU A 15 1.74 -7.95 -13.45
CA GLU A 15 2.19 -9.17 -14.13
C GLU A 15 3.10 -9.95 -13.18
N TYR A 16 2.59 -10.96 -12.50
CA TYR A 16 3.36 -11.87 -11.65
C TYR A 16 4.13 -11.18 -10.51
N VAL A 17 3.44 -10.74 -9.50
CA VAL A 17 4.09 -10.55 -8.20
C VAL A 17 4.18 -11.91 -7.53
N VAL A 18 5.37 -12.51 -7.51
CA VAL A 18 5.70 -13.48 -6.47
C VAL A 18 5.53 -12.71 -5.17
N MET A 19 4.45 -12.97 -4.45
CA MET A 19 4.26 -12.46 -3.10
C MET A 19 5.31 -13.12 -2.20
N GLU A 20 6.55 -12.67 -2.31
CA GLU A 20 7.44 -12.78 -1.18
C GLU A 20 6.77 -11.99 -0.06
N ASN A 21 6.71 -12.57 1.10
CA ASN A 21 6.05 -12.08 2.31
C ASN A 21 6.79 -10.86 2.88
N THR A 22 7.01 -9.87 2.05
CA THR A 22 7.53 -8.56 2.39
C THR A 22 6.38 -7.81 3.05
N GLY A 23 6.55 -7.48 4.33
CA GLY A 23 5.49 -6.82 5.09
C GLY A 23 5.13 -5.49 4.46
N ASN A 24 4.04 -5.47 3.70
CA ASN A 24 3.51 -4.26 3.10
C ASN A 24 3.13 -3.24 4.17
N ALA A 25 3.38 -1.97 3.93
CA ALA A 25 2.91 -0.89 4.77
C ALA A 25 1.37 -0.81 4.68
N LYS A 26 0.68 -1.39 5.65
CA LYS A 26 -0.79 -1.43 5.68
C LYS A 26 -1.44 -0.15 6.20
N LEU A 27 -0.64 0.71 6.82
CA LEU A 27 -1.07 2.00 7.36
C LEU A 27 -0.20 3.11 6.79
N SER A 28 -0.80 4.26 6.58
CA SER A 28 -0.13 5.45 6.03
C SER A 28 0.72 6.18 7.08
N LEU A 29 1.57 5.45 7.77
CA LEU A 29 2.39 5.99 8.86
C LEU A 29 3.80 5.40 8.89
N PHE A 30 4.73 6.16 9.45
CA PHE A 30 6.11 5.74 9.64
C PHE A 30 6.74 6.49 10.84
N GLY A 31 7.91 6.05 11.28
CA GLY A 31 8.60 6.76 12.37
C GLY A 31 9.99 6.23 12.63
N ILE A 32 10.75 7.03 13.36
CA ILE A 32 12.05 6.66 13.93
C ILE A 32 12.04 7.04 15.39
N PHE A 33 12.36 6.09 16.24
CA PHE A 33 12.40 6.28 17.69
C PHE A 33 13.80 5.98 18.24
N ARG A 34 14.20 6.80 19.20
CA ARG A 34 15.36 6.61 20.06
C ARG A 34 14.90 6.61 21.50
N GLU A 35 15.79 6.26 22.41
CA GLU A 35 15.47 6.13 23.84
C GLU A 35 14.74 7.36 24.46
N LYS A 36 15.09 8.58 24.01
CA LYS A 36 14.55 9.83 24.56
C LYS A 36 13.91 10.78 23.55
N SER A 37 13.86 10.37 22.28
CA SER A 37 13.32 11.22 21.23
C SER A 37 12.86 10.38 20.05
N GLY A 38 11.81 10.82 19.39
CA GLY A 38 11.30 10.15 18.19
C GLY A 38 10.54 11.10 17.29
N ILE A 39 10.42 10.69 16.05
CA ILE A 39 9.58 11.32 15.05
C ILE A 39 8.58 10.28 14.59
N PHE A 40 7.33 10.62 14.66
CA PHE A 40 6.22 9.86 14.09
C PHE A 40 5.57 10.70 12.99
N ALA A 41 5.26 10.07 11.88
CA ALA A 41 4.65 10.75 10.74
C ALA A 41 3.46 9.97 10.21
N THR A 42 2.46 10.69 9.76
CA THR A 42 1.28 10.16 9.06
C THR A 42 1.17 10.84 7.69
N VAL A 43 0.95 10.04 6.66
CA VAL A 43 0.63 10.56 5.32
C VAL A 43 -0.88 10.80 5.29
N GLU A 44 -1.27 12.07 5.34
CA GLU A 44 -2.67 12.49 5.42
C GLU A 44 -3.33 12.50 4.02
N ASP A 45 -2.61 13.03 3.03
CA ASP A 45 -3.06 13.09 1.65
C ASP A 45 -2.02 12.48 0.70
N GLY A 46 -2.48 11.80 -0.32
CA GLY A 46 -1.63 11.15 -1.32
C GLY A 46 -1.05 9.80 -0.90
N ALA A 47 -1.60 9.15 0.13
CA ALA A 47 -1.08 7.88 0.65
C ALA A 47 -1.04 6.76 -0.41
N SER A 48 -2.03 6.69 -1.31
CA SER A 48 -2.07 5.71 -2.40
C SER A 48 -0.96 5.88 -3.45
N LEU A 49 -0.35 7.06 -3.52
CA LEU A 49 0.76 7.38 -4.42
C LEU A 49 2.12 7.29 -3.73
N CYS A 50 2.11 6.96 -2.45
CA CYS A 50 3.28 7.03 -1.59
C CYS A 50 3.91 5.66 -1.40
N TYR A 51 5.23 5.60 -1.54
CA TYR A 51 6.02 4.50 -1.01
C TYR A 51 6.98 5.00 0.07
N LEU A 52 7.20 4.16 1.05
CA LEU A 52 8.09 4.44 2.17
C LEU A 52 9.43 3.77 1.93
N SER A 53 10.50 4.55 2.05
CA SER A 53 11.86 4.03 2.01
C SER A 53 12.51 4.16 3.38
N ALA A 54 13.16 3.09 3.82
CA ALA A 54 13.87 3.07 5.09
C ALA A 54 15.20 2.35 4.98
N GLY A 55 16.13 2.74 5.79
CA GLY A 55 17.44 2.11 5.88
C GLY A 55 18.07 2.25 7.25
N VAL A 56 18.88 1.26 7.59
CA VAL A 56 19.67 1.25 8.83
C VAL A 56 21.08 1.73 8.57
N SER A 57 21.65 2.38 9.57
CA SER A 57 23.05 2.81 9.59
C SER A 57 24.02 1.68 9.26
N GLY A 58 25.07 2.01 8.55
CA GLY A 58 26.14 1.08 8.18
C GLY A 58 25.94 0.31 6.88
N LYS A 59 24.83 0.49 6.16
CA LYS A 59 24.61 -0.12 4.83
C LYS A 59 24.94 0.84 3.68
N ILE A 60 24.27 1.98 3.64
CA ILE A 60 24.47 3.02 2.60
C ILE A 60 24.96 4.30 3.25
N ASN A 61 24.38 4.66 4.39
CA ASN A 61 24.67 5.86 5.16
C ASN A 61 25.06 5.48 6.58
N ASP A 62 25.71 6.41 7.28
CA ASP A 62 26.09 6.26 8.69
C ASP A 62 24.94 6.61 9.67
N TYR A 63 23.72 6.74 9.17
CA TYR A 63 22.52 7.07 9.96
C TYR A 63 21.32 6.25 9.50
N ASN A 64 20.36 6.06 10.42
CA ASN A 64 19.06 5.51 10.10
C ASN A 64 18.19 6.56 9.43
N TYR A 65 17.41 6.15 8.45
CA TYR A 65 16.47 7.04 7.77
C TYR A 65 15.15 6.35 7.45
N VAL A 66 14.09 7.13 7.38
CA VAL A 66 12.81 6.78 6.78
C VAL A 66 12.21 8.02 6.15
N TYR A 67 11.70 7.90 4.95
CA TYR A 67 11.05 9.01 4.24
C TYR A 67 9.99 8.51 3.26
N PRO A 68 8.95 9.34 3.02
CA PRO A 68 7.96 9.09 1.99
C PRO A 68 8.45 9.60 0.64
N THR A 69 8.04 8.92 -0.41
CA THR A 69 8.23 9.36 -1.81
C THR A 69 6.90 9.23 -2.53
N PHE A 70 6.51 10.27 -3.28
CA PHE A 70 5.24 10.30 -3.99
C PHE A 70 5.45 10.18 -5.49
N THR A 71 4.72 9.28 -6.12
CA THR A 71 4.69 9.13 -7.57
C THR A 71 3.59 10.03 -8.14
N LEU A 72 3.97 11.21 -8.61
CA LEU A 72 3.01 12.21 -9.12
C LEU A 72 2.49 11.89 -10.52
N ARG A 73 3.11 10.97 -11.21
CA ARG A 73 2.75 10.55 -12.56
C ARG A 73 3.07 9.08 -12.70
N GLY A 74 2.04 8.28 -12.87
CA GLY A 74 2.18 6.84 -13.07
C GLY A 74 2.94 6.52 -14.35
N ASN A 75 3.74 5.47 -14.32
CA ASN A 75 4.34 4.87 -15.48
C ASN A 75 4.18 3.36 -15.41
N ASP A 76 4.01 2.76 -16.56
CA ASP A 76 3.88 1.32 -16.72
C ASP A 76 4.57 0.89 -18.01
N LYS A 77 4.65 -0.40 -18.25
CA LYS A 77 5.21 -0.99 -19.46
C LYS A 77 4.18 -1.86 -20.14
N LEU A 78 3.93 -1.59 -21.39
CA LEU A 78 3.16 -2.47 -22.25
C LEU A 78 4.11 -3.45 -22.94
N SER A 79 4.06 -4.71 -22.54
CA SER A 79 4.81 -5.77 -23.23
C SER A 79 4.09 -6.16 -24.51
N MET A 80 4.69 -5.85 -25.65
CA MET A 80 4.20 -6.26 -26.95
C MET A 80 4.87 -7.56 -27.38
N PHE A 81 4.09 -8.63 -27.43
CA PHE A 81 4.54 -9.89 -28.00
C PHE A 81 4.69 -9.75 -29.52
N GLY A 82 5.92 -9.55 -29.98
CA GLY A 82 6.22 -9.59 -31.39
C GLY A 82 6.23 -11.03 -31.93
N THR A 83 5.77 -11.22 -33.14
CA THR A 83 5.84 -12.52 -33.86
C THR A 83 7.28 -12.99 -34.10
N THR A 84 8.28 -12.20 -33.75
CA THR A 84 9.72 -12.45 -34.00
C THR A 84 10.51 -12.78 -32.72
N GLY A 85 9.83 -12.97 -31.58
CA GLY A 85 10.50 -13.37 -30.33
C GLY A 85 11.31 -12.29 -29.62
N ASN A 86 11.27 -11.04 -30.09
CA ASN A 86 11.81 -9.90 -29.40
C ASN A 86 10.68 -9.25 -28.61
N GLU A 87 10.73 -9.37 -27.29
CA GLU A 87 9.86 -8.62 -26.37
C GLU A 87 10.28 -7.14 -26.42
N ALA A 88 9.40 -6.29 -26.90
CA ALA A 88 9.60 -4.85 -26.85
C ALA A 88 8.63 -4.28 -25.81
N ASP A 89 9.18 -3.82 -24.71
CA ASP A 89 8.43 -3.07 -23.70
C ASP A 89 8.26 -1.62 -24.16
N LEU A 90 7.01 -1.20 -24.34
CA LEU A 90 6.69 0.20 -24.58
C LEU A 90 6.37 0.88 -23.25
N PRO A 91 7.10 1.91 -22.85
CA PRO A 91 6.77 2.67 -21.65
C PRO A 91 5.47 3.44 -21.88
N ILE A 92 4.51 3.22 -20.99
CA ILE A 92 3.27 3.97 -20.92
C ILE A 92 3.41 4.93 -19.74
N VAL A 93 3.07 6.19 -19.96
CA VAL A 93 3.10 7.22 -18.94
C VAL A 93 1.74 7.88 -18.89
N GLU A 94 1.19 8.06 -17.69
CA GLU A 94 -0.04 8.79 -17.51
C GLU A 94 0.02 10.18 -18.14
N LYS A 95 -1.08 10.58 -18.78
CA LYS A 95 -1.15 11.88 -19.46
C LYS A 95 -1.11 13.05 -18.49
N ASN A 96 -1.78 12.89 -17.36
CA ASN A 96 -1.95 13.95 -16.37
C ASN A 96 -1.08 13.68 -15.13
N PHE A 97 -0.64 14.73 -14.46
CA PHE A 97 -0.07 14.64 -13.13
C PHE A 97 -1.19 14.54 -12.10
N TYR A 98 -0.85 14.00 -10.94
CA TYR A 98 -1.70 14.10 -9.76
C TYR A 98 -1.94 15.57 -9.41
N ASP A 99 -3.20 15.95 -9.27
CA ASP A 99 -3.69 17.34 -9.18
C ASP A 99 -4.32 17.64 -7.81
N SER A 100 -3.87 16.97 -6.76
CA SER A 100 -4.34 17.22 -5.40
C SER A 100 -3.18 17.47 -4.46
N ASP A 101 -3.49 17.92 -3.25
CA ASP A 101 -2.50 18.18 -2.22
C ASP A 101 -1.82 16.90 -1.74
N LEU A 102 -0.58 17.02 -1.34
CA LEU A 102 0.18 16.00 -0.65
C LEU A 102 0.47 16.50 0.76
N CYS A 103 0.10 15.74 1.75
CA CYS A 103 0.27 16.14 3.13
C CYS A 103 0.93 15.04 3.97
N VAL A 104 1.99 15.41 4.68
CA VAL A 104 2.63 14.55 5.69
C VAL A 104 2.71 15.30 7.00
N LYS A 105 2.05 14.78 8.01
CA LYS A 105 2.04 15.35 9.35
C LYS A 105 3.12 14.70 10.20
N TYR A 106 4.03 15.49 10.75
CA TYR A 106 5.08 15.05 11.65
C TYR A 106 4.74 15.38 13.09
N THR A 107 4.90 14.40 13.99
CA THR A 107 4.74 14.56 15.44
C THR A 107 6.05 14.20 16.12
N LEU A 108 6.53 15.07 16.97
CA LEU A 108 7.75 14.85 17.75
C LEU A 108 7.40 14.22 19.10
N PHE A 109 8.11 13.16 19.44
CA PHE A 109 8.01 12.49 20.75
C PHE A 109 9.28 12.75 21.55
N THR A 110 9.07 12.94 22.86
CA THR A 110 10.15 13.13 23.83
C THR A 110 9.97 12.18 25.01
N GLU A 111 11.08 11.81 25.63
CA GLU A 111 11.13 11.01 26.85
C GLU A 111 10.36 9.67 26.77
N GLU A 112 9.50 9.40 27.73
CA GLU A 112 8.81 8.10 27.88
C GLU A 112 7.90 7.75 26.72
N ASN A 113 7.37 8.74 26.00
CA ASN A 113 6.52 8.53 24.83
C ASN A 113 7.29 8.22 23.54
N SER A 114 8.63 8.33 23.58
CA SER A 114 9.48 8.08 22.42
C SER A 114 9.68 6.58 22.16
N SER A 115 8.59 5.89 21.87
CA SER A 115 8.61 4.45 21.62
C SER A 115 7.53 4.06 20.60
N TYR A 116 7.65 2.87 20.06
CA TYR A 116 6.60 2.29 19.23
C TYR A 116 5.24 2.25 19.93
N ALA A 117 5.22 1.86 21.21
CA ALA A 117 3.99 1.82 22.00
C ALA A 117 3.40 3.22 22.21
N GLY A 118 4.24 4.23 22.46
CA GLY A 118 3.82 5.63 22.57
C GLY A 118 3.19 6.14 21.27
N ALA A 119 3.81 5.86 20.14
CA ALA A 119 3.27 6.21 18.83
C ALA A 119 1.94 5.50 18.53
N ALA A 120 1.83 4.23 18.85
CA ALA A 120 0.60 3.46 18.67
C ALA A 120 -0.54 4.01 19.53
N ASN A 121 -0.28 4.37 20.79
CA ASN A 121 -1.27 5.01 21.66
C ASN A 121 -1.69 6.37 21.13
N TYR A 122 -0.74 7.21 20.73
CA TYR A 122 -1.03 8.51 20.13
C TYR A 122 -1.92 8.39 18.90
N TYR A 123 -1.60 7.47 18.00
CA TYR A 123 -2.38 7.25 16.78
C TYR A 123 -3.77 6.71 17.09
N ARG A 124 -3.89 5.79 18.04
CA ARG A 124 -5.17 5.28 18.52
C ARG A 124 -6.04 6.39 19.12
N GLU A 125 -5.50 7.24 19.99
CA GLU A 125 -6.22 8.37 20.59
C GLU A 125 -6.70 9.35 19.50
N ARG A 126 -5.87 9.61 18.52
CA ARG A 126 -6.24 10.41 17.36
C ARG A 126 -7.43 9.81 16.64
N LEU A 127 -7.38 8.53 16.26
CA LEU A 127 -8.48 7.86 15.56
C LEU A 127 -9.78 7.84 16.38
N ILE A 128 -9.69 7.77 17.71
CA ILE A 128 -10.84 7.89 18.60
C ILE A 128 -11.40 9.32 18.56
N SER A 129 -10.55 10.33 18.63
CA SER A 129 -10.96 11.74 18.60
C SER A 129 -11.58 12.14 17.25
N GLU A 130 -11.15 11.52 16.15
CA GLU A 130 -11.69 11.70 14.80
C GLU A 130 -12.96 10.86 14.55
N GLY A 131 -13.36 10.01 15.51
CA GLY A 131 -14.53 9.14 15.40
C GLY A 131 -14.35 7.93 14.47
N VAL A 132 -13.12 7.68 14.00
CA VAL A 132 -12.78 6.51 13.15
C VAL A 132 -12.78 5.24 13.99
N LEU A 133 -12.24 5.30 15.21
CA LEU A 133 -12.32 4.21 16.16
C LEU A 133 -13.40 4.49 17.20
N THR A 134 -14.33 3.56 17.30
CA THR A 134 -15.34 3.57 18.37
C THR A 134 -14.97 2.58 19.46
N ALA A 135 -15.43 2.83 20.69
CA ALA A 135 -15.29 1.85 21.76
C ALA A 135 -15.91 0.52 21.34
N LYS A 136 -15.20 -0.57 21.56
CA LYS A 136 -15.71 -1.91 21.26
C LYS A 136 -17.00 -2.11 22.07
N LYS A 137 -18.12 -2.26 21.36
CA LYS A 137 -19.35 -2.73 21.97
C LYS A 137 -19.15 -4.20 22.35
N GLU A 138 -19.56 -4.59 23.54
CA GLU A 138 -19.65 -6.01 23.89
C GLU A 138 -20.73 -6.63 23.00
N GLU A 139 -20.30 -7.43 22.05
CA GLU A 139 -21.18 -8.18 21.16
C GLU A 139 -21.23 -9.63 21.69
N ASN A 140 -22.42 -10.08 22.03
CA ASN A 140 -22.66 -11.45 22.53
C ASN A 140 -22.85 -12.46 21.39
N HIS A 141 -22.32 -12.20 20.22
CA HIS A 141 -22.40 -13.10 19.08
C HIS A 141 -21.03 -13.34 18.45
N ILE A 142 -20.89 -14.48 17.83
CA ILE A 142 -19.67 -14.84 17.07
C ILE A 142 -19.72 -14.08 15.76
N ARG A 143 -18.67 -13.30 15.48
CA ARG A 143 -18.52 -12.62 14.18
C ARG A 143 -18.17 -13.66 13.13
N PHE A 144 -18.87 -13.59 12.03
CA PHE A 144 -18.54 -14.35 10.83
C PHE A 144 -17.69 -13.48 9.90
N TYR A 145 -16.55 -14.01 9.49
CA TYR A 145 -15.67 -13.36 8.51
C TYR A 145 -15.67 -14.21 7.25
N TYR A 146 -15.80 -13.55 6.11
CA TYR A 146 -15.74 -14.22 4.82
C TYR A 146 -15.02 -13.33 3.82
N ASP A 147 -14.34 -13.97 2.88
CA ASP A 147 -13.67 -13.30 1.77
C ASP A 147 -14.50 -13.50 0.50
N VAL A 148 -14.76 -12.39 -0.18
CA VAL A 148 -15.52 -12.41 -1.44
C VAL A 148 -14.55 -12.41 -2.61
N LEU A 149 -14.61 -13.42 -3.45
CA LEU A 149 -13.79 -13.52 -4.64
C LEU A 149 -14.51 -12.87 -5.82
N GLY A 150 -14.14 -11.61 -6.13
CA GLY A 150 -14.77 -10.82 -7.20
C GLY A 150 -14.47 -11.31 -8.61
N GLY A 151 -13.28 -11.88 -8.82
CA GLY A 151 -12.88 -12.40 -10.12
C GLY A 151 -11.64 -13.25 -10.08
N VAL A 152 -11.44 -14.04 -11.10
CA VAL A 152 -10.24 -14.87 -11.32
C VAL A 152 -9.73 -14.67 -12.73
N ASP A 153 -8.42 -14.70 -12.87
CA ASP A 153 -7.78 -14.70 -14.17
C ASP A 153 -8.09 -15.99 -14.94
N MET A 154 -8.55 -15.83 -16.15
CA MET A 154 -8.76 -16.92 -17.06
C MET A 154 -7.96 -16.73 -18.35
N TYR A 155 -7.36 -17.82 -18.80
CA TYR A 155 -6.73 -17.83 -20.11
C TYR A 155 -7.77 -18.21 -21.19
N LYS A 156 -7.90 -17.35 -22.19
CA LYS A 156 -8.69 -17.65 -23.38
C LYS A 156 -7.77 -17.92 -24.56
N HIS A 157 -8.10 -18.92 -25.35
CA HIS A 157 -7.37 -19.26 -26.58
C HIS A 157 -8.25 -18.92 -27.79
N PHE A 158 -7.68 -18.19 -28.71
CA PHE A 158 -8.31 -17.90 -29.99
C PHE A 158 -7.28 -18.00 -31.10
N LEU A 159 -7.51 -18.86 -32.08
CA LEU A 159 -6.62 -19.11 -33.21
C LEU A 159 -5.17 -19.39 -32.79
N GLY A 160 -4.97 -20.15 -31.72
CA GLY A 160 -3.65 -20.51 -31.21
C GLY A 160 -2.97 -19.47 -30.35
N THR A 161 -3.57 -18.29 -30.19
CA THR A 161 -3.06 -17.24 -29.32
C THR A 161 -3.71 -17.33 -27.96
N LYS A 162 -2.91 -17.25 -26.90
CA LYS A 162 -3.35 -17.22 -25.51
C LYS A 162 -3.47 -15.77 -25.05
N TYR A 163 -4.59 -15.37 -24.50
CA TYR A 163 -4.74 -14.08 -23.84
C TYR A 163 -5.31 -14.23 -22.44
N ASN A 164 -4.93 -13.30 -21.60
CA ASN A 164 -5.47 -13.18 -20.27
C ASN A 164 -6.87 -12.54 -20.35
N GLY A 165 -7.78 -13.07 -19.56
CA GLY A 165 -9.11 -12.52 -19.39
C GLY A 165 -9.50 -12.63 -17.93
N LEU A 166 -10.33 -11.73 -17.46
CA LEU A 166 -10.94 -11.80 -16.15
C LEU A 166 -12.27 -12.53 -16.24
N TYR A 167 -12.49 -13.50 -15.38
CA TYR A 167 -13.78 -14.13 -15.16
C TYR A 167 -14.38 -13.57 -13.87
N ALA A 168 -15.46 -12.81 -13.97
CA ALA A 168 -16.18 -12.30 -12.81
C ALA A 168 -16.89 -13.47 -12.10
N MET A 169 -16.69 -13.59 -10.79
CA MET A 169 -17.31 -14.62 -9.95
C MET A 169 -18.41 -14.04 -9.08
N THR A 170 -18.15 -12.92 -8.42
CA THR A 170 -19.11 -12.23 -7.57
C THR A 170 -19.16 -10.78 -8.01
N THR A 171 -20.33 -10.32 -8.39
CA THR A 171 -20.57 -8.91 -8.72
C THR A 171 -20.72 -8.07 -7.45
N PHE A 172 -20.67 -6.75 -7.60
CA PHE A 172 -20.90 -5.84 -6.46
C PHE A 172 -22.33 -6.00 -5.90
N ASP A 173 -23.31 -6.16 -6.77
CA ASP A 173 -24.70 -6.34 -6.35
C ASP A 173 -24.88 -7.65 -5.54
N GLU A 174 -24.26 -8.74 -5.98
CA GLU A 174 -24.28 -10.01 -5.24
C GLU A 174 -23.52 -9.92 -3.90
N ALA A 175 -22.44 -9.10 -3.83
CA ALA A 175 -21.71 -8.90 -2.60
C ALA A 175 -22.47 -8.04 -1.58
N GLU A 176 -23.39 -7.18 -2.02
CA GLU A 176 -24.27 -6.40 -1.13
C GLU A 176 -25.40 -7.27 -0.53
N GLU A 177 -25.76 -8.38 -1.15
CA GLU A 177 -26.80 -9.28 -0.67
C GLU A 177 -26.32 -10.27 0.41
N ILE A 178 -25.00 -10.39 0.61
CA ILE A 178 -24.39 -11.29 1.60
C ILE A 178 -24.26 -10.60 2.95
#